data_b42143be92c6e5d2be892d55b3d65fde
#
_entry.id   b42143be92c6e5d2be892d55b3d65fde
#
_cell.length_a   1.000
_cell.length_b   1.000
_cell.length_c   1.000
_cell.angle_alpha   90.00
_cell.angle_beta   90.00
_cell.angle_gamma   90.00
#
_symmetry.space_group_name_H-M   'P 1'
#
loop_
_entity.id
_entity.type
_entity.pdbx_description
1 polymer ?
#
loop_
_entity_poly.entity_id
_entity_poly.type
_entity_poly.pdbx_seq_one_letter_code
_entity_poly.pdbx_strand_id
1 'polypeptide(L)'
;MTANYCSVAGVNVSRETKANLRKYADLLVKWNKKINLISASTVADLWSRHIVDSAQIYNLCPDAPGIWADLGSGGGFPGLVVAIIAKELNPDLKVVLVESDQRKATFLRTVIRETALSAKVKTERIETLMPIGADVVSARALAELPDLLGFAERHLRPDGTALFQKGAIWQKELVQARKSWSFQSEHFTSVTAPQAVILKIERIAYA
;
A
#
# COMPACT_ATOMS: atom_id res chain seq x y z
N MET A 1 0.76 28.93 16.96
CA MET A 1 1.78 27.86 16.99
C MET A 1 1.98 27.38 15.57
N THR A 2 3.10 27.70 14.93
CA THR A 2 3.40 27.21 13.57
C THR A 2 3.65 25.72 13.63
N ALA A 3 2.70 24.92 13.12
CA ALA A 3 2.90 23.48 12.96
C ALA A 3 4.12 23.27 12.05
N ASN A 4 5.21 22.70 12.58
CA ASN A 4 6.40 22.36 11.81
C ASN A 4 6.08 21.10 10.97
N TYR A 5 5.55 21.29 9.78
CA TYR A 5 5.36 20.23 8.81
C TYR A 5 6.68 19.79 8.18
N CYS A 6 6.76 18.52 7.82
CA CYS A 6 7.85 17.98 7.01
C CYS A 6 7.25 17.18 5.85
N SER A 7 7.85 17.27 4.67
CA SER A 7 7.38 16.54 3.50
C SER A 7 7.94 15.11 3.48
N VAL A 8 7.06 14.15 3.19
CA VAL A 8 7.41 12.76 2.87
C VAL A 8 6.75 12.41 1.54
N ALA A 9 7.53 12.28 0.48
CA ALA A 9 7.05 12.06 -0.90
C ALA A 9 6.00 13.09 -1.37
N GLY A 10 6.17 14.36 -1.01
CA GLY A 10 5.19 15.41 -1.34
C GLY A 10 4.00 15.52 -0.39
N VAL A 11 3.80 14.55 0.51
CA VAL A 11 2.79 14.62 1.56
C VAL A 11 3.32 15.43 2.74
N ASN A 12 2.63 16.49 3.11
CA ASN A 12 2.98 17.30 4.27
C ASN A 12 2.42 16.66 5.55
N VAL A 13 3.32 16.25 6.44
CA VAL A 13 2.97 15.57 7.70
C VAL A 13 3.60 16.24 8.90
N SER A 14 3.00 16.07 10.07
CA SER A 14 3.53 16.55 11.35
C SER A 14 4.82 15.82 11.75
N ARG A 15 5.52 16.37 12.74
CA ARG A 15 6.65 15.69 13.38
C ARG A 15 6.24 14.38 14.05
N GLU A 16 5.03 14.30 14.59
CA GLU A 16 4.48 13.09 15.20
C GLU A 16 4.30 11.97 14.17
N THR A 17 3.65 12.27 13.04
CA THR A 17 3.49 11.30 11.94
C THR A 17 4.83 10.80 11.44
N LYS A 18 5.82 11.71 11.26
CA LYS A 18 7.17 11.31 10.89
C LYS A 18 7.86 10.44 11.96
N ALA A 19 7.63 10.71 13.24
CA ALA A 19 8.14 9.88 14.34
C ALA A 19 7.51 8.48 14.32
N ASN A 20 6.21 8.36 14.03
CA ASN A 20 5.53 7.09 13.87
C ASN A 20 6.07 6.28 12.67
N LEU A 21 6.35 6.93 11.54
CA LEU A 21 7.01 6.30 10.39
C LEU A 21 8.42 5.77 10.75
N ARG A 22 9.19 6.52 11.54
CA ARG A 22 10.50 6.07 12.03
C ARG A 22 10.36 4.88 12.99
N LYS A 23 9.43 4.95 13.94
CA LYS A 23 9.15 3.85 14.87
C LYS A 23 8.77 2.57 14.12
N TYR A 24 7.96 2.69 13.07
CA TYR A 24 7.65 1.57 12.18
C TYR A 24 8.91 1.02 11.49
N ALA A 25 9.76 1.88 10.94
CA ALA A 25 11.01 1.47 10.29
C ALA A 25 11.94 0.73 11.26
N ASP A 26 12.09 1.21 12.50
CA ASP A 26 12.91 0.57 13.54
C ASP A 26 12.36 -0.83 13.92
N LEU A 27 11.05 -0.95 14.08
CA LEU A 27 10.38 -2.23 14.32
C LEU A 27 10.62 -3.20 13.15
N LEU A 28 10.51 -2.72 11.92
CA LEU A 28 10.72 -3.55 10.73
C LEU A 28 12.16 -4.09 10.68
N VAL A 29 13.18 -3.27 10.90
CA VAL A 29 14.58 -3.70 10.95
C VAL A 29 14.80 -4.78 12.03
N LYS A 30 14.20 -4.60 13.20
CA LYS A 30 14.28 -5.57 14.31
C LYS A 30 13.65 -6.90 13.95
N TRP A 31 12.46 -6.88 13.34
CA TRP A 31 11.71 -8.08 12.97
C TRP A 31 12.29 -8.77 11.73
N ASN A 32 12.83 -8.01 10.77
CA ASN A 32 13.41 -8.54 9.53
C ASN A 32 14.58 -9.51 9.79
N LYS A 33 15.23 -9.43 10.95
CA LYS A 33 16.25 -10.41 11.40
C LYS A 33 15.68 -11.81 11.67
N LYS A 34 14.37 -11.94 11.85
CA LYS A 34 13.69 -13.19 12.21
C LYS A 34 12.74 -13.70 11.13
N ILE A 35 12.10 -12.76 10.39
CA ILE A 35 11.16 -13.07 9.31
C ILE A 35 11.45 -12.15 8.12
N ASN A 36 11.37 -12.67 6.90
CA ASN A 36 11.66 -11.91 5.69
C ASN A 36 10.47 -10.95 5.37
N LEU A 37 10.54 -9.72 5.87
CA LEU A 37 9.58 -8.65 5.59
C LEU A 37 9.97 -7.87 4.34
N ILE A 38 11.26 -7.59 4.19
CA ILE A 38 11.87 -6.96 3.02
C ILE A 38 13.19 -7.64 2.68
N SER A 39 13.68 -7.46 1.45
CA SER A 39 14.98 -7.98 1.03
C SER A 39 16.11 -7.39 1.89
N ALA A 40 17.07 -8.23 2.29
CA ALA A 40 18.26 -7.79 3.04
C ALA A 40 19.03 -6.68 2.34
N SER A 41 19.08 -6.69 1.00
CA SER A 41 19.74 -5.65 0.19
C SER A 41 19.07 -4.28 0.26
N THR A 42 17.80 -4.21 0.69
CA THR A 42 17.04 -2.94 0.77
C THR A 42 16.95 -2.37 2.17
N VAL A 43 17.51 -3.06 3.19
CA VAL A 43 17.47 -2.60 4.59
C VAL A 43 18.21 -1.28 4.77
N ALA A 44 19.37 -1.12 4.11
CA ALA A 44 20.15 0.12 4.19
C ALA A 44 19.39 1.33 3.64
N ASP A 45 18.58 1.12 2.59
CA ASP A 45 17.80 2.15 1.91
C ASP A 45 16.31 2.11 2.30
N LEU A 46 15.98 1.53 3.46
CA LEU A 46 14.60 1.30 3.90
C LEU A 46 13.74 2.55 3.80
N TRP A 47 14.28 3.69 4.22
CA TRP A 47 13.51 4.94 4.23
C TRP A 47 13.09 5.36 2.83
N SER A 48 14.02 5.43 1.88
CA SER A 48 13.73 5.85 0.50
C SER A 48 12.93 4.77 -0.25
N ARG A 49 13.41 3.53 -0.23
CA ARG A 49 12.85 2.45 -1.06
C ARG A 49 11.54 1.86 -0.55
N HIS A 50 11.20 2.09 0.71
CA HIS A 50 9.97 1.54 1.28
C HIS A 50 9.06 2.61 1.88
N ILE A 51 9.55 3.48 2.77
CA ILE A 51 8.69 4.50 3.39
C ILE A 51 8.29 5.58 2.38
N VAL A 52 9.27 6.24 1.74
CA VAL A 52 9.00 7.30 0.75
C VAL A 52 8.26 6.74 -0.47
N ASP A 53 8.71 5.57 -0.97
CA ASP A 53 8.06 4.89 -2.08
C ASP A 53 6.58 4.56 -1.79
N SER A 54 6.26 4.18 -0.57
CA SER A 54 4.87 3.92 -0.16
C SER A 54 4.07 5.20 0.12
N ALA A 55 4.71 6.25 0.63
CA ALA A 55 4.02 7.49 0.96
C ALA A 55 3.49 8.22 -0.28
N GLN A 56 4.19 8.14 -1.42
CA GLN A 56 3.77 8.81 -2.65
C GLN A 56 2.39 8.38 -3.15
N ILE A 57 1.96 7.14 -2.83
CA ILE A 57 0.66 6.61 -3.25
C ILE A 57 -0.51 7.38 -2.62
N TYR A 58 -0.28 7.99 -1.44
CA TYR A 58 -1.28 8.76 -0.74
C TYR A 58 -1.74 10.01 -1.52
N ASN A 59 -0.85 10.61 -2.33
CA ASN A 59 -1.17 11.75 -3.19
C ASN A 59 -2.13 11.39 -4.34
N LEU A 60 -2.30 10.10 -4.63
CA LEU A 60 -3.18 9.60 -5.69
C LEU A 60 -4.51 9.06 -5.13
N CYS A 61 -4.69 9.20 -3.81
CA CYS A 61 -5.92 8.83 -3.13
C CYS A 61 -7.08 9.68 -3.64
N PRO A 62 -8.24 9.09 -3.96
CA PRO A 62 -9.46 9.85 -4.20
C PRO A 62 -9.84 10.70 -2.98
N ASP A 63 -10.68 11.73 -3.19
CA ASP A 63 -11.16 12.56 -2.11
C ASP A 63 -11.95 11.71 -1.09
N ALA A 64 -11.58 11.83 0.19
CA ALA A 64 -12.23 11.25 1.35
C ALA A 64 -12.65 9.76 1.22
N PRO A 65 -11.72 8.82 0.91
CA PRO A 65 -12.05 7.40 0.89
C PRO A 65 -12.42 6.91 2.29
N GLY A 66 -13.43 6.03 2.38
CA GLY A 66 -13.84 5.44 3.65
C GLY A 66 -13.04 4.18 4.00
N ILE A 67 -12.72 3.34 3.00
CA ILE A 67 -12.01 2.07 3.18
C ILE A 67 -10.84 1.95 2.19
N TRP A 68 -9.65 1.69 2.72
CA TRP A 68 -8.45 1.34 1.95
C TRP A 68 -8.04 -0.10 2.26
N ALA A 69 -8.01 -0.97 1.26
CA ALA A 69 -7.52 -2.33 1.40
C ALA A 69 -6.12 -2.46 0.78
N ASP A 70 -5.16 -2.95 1.56
CA ASP A 70 -3.81 -3.26 1.09
C ASP A 70 -3.67 -4.77 0.97
N LEU A 71 -3.53 -5.27 -0.25
CA LEU A 71 -3.53 -6.70 -0.56
C LEU A 71 -2.10 -7.27 -0.57
N GLY A 72 -1.90 -8.38 0.16
CA GLY A 72 -0.58 -8.97 0.32
C GLY A 72 0.39 -8.04 1.05
N SER A 73 -0.04 -7.46 2.15
CA SER A 73 0.66 -6.35 2.83
C SER A 73 2.11 -6.67 3.23
N GLY A 74 2.46 -7.92 3.47
CA GLY A 74 3.82 -8.35 3.77
C GLY A 74 4.47 -7.61 4.94
N GLY A 75 5.48 -6.81 4.64
CA GLY A 75 6.12 -5.89 5.60
C GLY A 75 5.29 -4.65 5.93
N GLY A 76 4.06 -4.51 5.39
CA GLY A 76 3.17 -3.38 5.63
C GLY A 76 3.26 -2.26 4.58
N PHE A 77 3.70 -2.58 3.37
CA PHE A 77 3.89 -1.61 2.30
C PHE A 77 2.94 -1.84 1.12
N PRO A 78 2.15 -0.83 0.72
CA PRO A 78 2.13 0.54 1.25
C PRO A 78 1.20 0.75 2.46
N GLY A 79 0.37 -0.23 2.85
CA GLY A 79 -0.79 -0.07 3.72
C GLY A 79 -0.51 0.53 5.11
N LEU A 80 0.57 0.15 5.81
CA LEU A 80 0.92 0.75 7.11
C LEU A 80 1.39 2.20 6.97
N VAL A 81 2.11 2.53 5.89
CA VAL A 81 2.52 3.92 5.63
C VAL A 81 1.30 4.79 5.40
N VAL A 82 0.35 4.30 4.58
CA VAL A 82 -0.95 4.96 4.37
C VAL A 82 -1.70 5.14 5.69
N ALA A 83 -1.78 4.10 6.51
CA ALA A 83 -2.49 4.17 7.81
C ALA A 83 -1.86 5.19 8.77
N ILE A 84 -0.51 5.29 8.80
CA ILE A 84 0.20 6.26 9.65
C ILE A 84 -0.06 7.69 9.16
N ILE A 85 -0.04 7.94 7.87
CA ILE A 85 -0.34 9.24 7.27
C ILE A 85 -1.81 9.60 7.48
N ALA A 86 -2.71 8.66 7.21
CA ALA A 86 -4.15 8.86 7.33
C ALA A 86 -4.59 9.17 8.77
N LYS A 87 -3.91 8.64 9.78
CA LYS A 87 -4.20 8.97 11.20
C LYS A 87 -4.22 10.48 11.44
N GLU A 88 -3.43 11.26 10.70
CA GLU A 88 -3.40 12.72 10.78
C GLU A 88 -4.31 13.38 9.74
N LEU A 89 -4.22 12.95 8.48
CA LEU A 89 -4.82 13.68 7.35
C LEU A 89 -6.24 13.25 7.02
N ASN A 90 -6.62 12.01 7.34
CA ASN A 90 -7.96 11.46 7.17
C ASN A 90 -8.24 10.42 8.29
N PRO A 91 -8.55 10.86 9.53
CA PRO A 91 -8.73 9.97 10.68
C PRO A 91 -9.87 8.96 10.52
N ASP A 92 -10.83 9.23 9.63
CA ASP A 92 -11.98 8.37 9.37
C ASP A 92 -11.67 7.23 8.40
N LEU A 93 -10.51 7.27 7.72
CA LEU A 93 -10.08 6.22 6.80
C LEU A 93 -9.84 4.89 7.53
N LYS A 94 -10.57 3.87 7.13
CA LYS A 94 -10.41 2.50 7.64
C LYS A 94 -9.42 1.75 6.75
N VAL A 95 -8.22 1.48 7.26
CA VAL A 95 -7.22 0.69 6.55
C VAL A 95 -7.34 -0.78 6.91
N VAL A 96 -7.45 -1.65 5.91
CA VAL A 96 -7.53 -3.10 6.02
C VAL A 96 -6.29 -3.71 5.36
N LEU A 97 -5.46 -4.38 6.14
CA LEU A 97 -4.25 -5.07 5.67
C LEU A 97 -4.56 -6.55 5.48
N VAL A 98 -4.42 -7.08 4.26
CA VAL A 98 -4.65 -8.51 3.97
C VAL A 98 -3.30 -9.21 3.82
N GLU A 99 -3.04 -10.21 4.68
CA GLU A 99 -1.78 -10.96 4.71
C GLU A 99 -2.02 -12.39 5.20
N SER A 100 -1.67 -13.38 4.39
CA SER A 100 -1.93 -14.78 4.72
C SER A 100 -0.89 -15.42 5.67
N ASP A 101 0.35 -14.90 5.71
CA ASP A 101 1.39 -15.41 6.63
C ASP A 101 1.13 -14.89 8.06
N GLN A 102 0.92 -15.82 9.00
CA GLN A 102 0.63 -15.50 10.41
C GLN A 102 1.73 -14.69 11.10
N ARG A 103 3.00 -14.93 10.75
CA ARG A 103 4.15 -14.22 11.35
C ARG A 103 4.19 -12.78 10.87
N LYS A 104 3.95 -12.55 9.57
CA LYS A 104 3.84 -11.21 8.98
C LYS A 104 2.62 -10.48 9.52
N ALA A 105 1.47 -11.14 9.61
CA ALA A 105 0.27 -10.58 10.22
C ALA A 105 0.48 -10.18 11.70
N THR A 106 1.27 -10.95 12.46
CA THR A 106 1.65 -10.62 13.84
C THR A 106 2.53 -9.37 13.88
N PHE A 107 3.47 -9.24 12.94
CA PHE A 107 4.27 -8.03 12.80
C PHE A 107 3.39 -6.80 12.50
N LEU A 108 2.46 -6.91 11.54
CA LEU A 108 1.54 -5.81 11.19
C LEU A 108 0.72 -5.36 12.41
N ARG A 109 0.15 -6.31 13.18
CA ARG A 109 -0.57 -5.99 14.43
C ARG A 109 0.33 -5.33 15.47
N THR A 110 1.60 -5.73 15.54
CA THR A 110 2.57 -5.10 16.44
C THR A 110 2.79 -3.63 16.07
N VAL A 111 2.99 -3.32 14.78
CA VAL A 111 3.14 -1.93 14.34
C VAL A 111 1.88 -1.12 14.62
N ILE A 112 0.69 -1.66 14.30
CA ILE A 112 -0.61 -1.01 14.58
C ILE A 112 -0.72 -0.63 16.05
N ARG A 113 -0.43 -1.55 16.97
CA ARG A 113 -0.47 -1.31 18.42
C ARG A 113 0.55 -0.24 18.83
N GLU A 114 1.81 -0.39 18.40
CA GLU A 114 2.91 0.48 18.79
C GLU A 114 2.80 1.92 18.27
N THR A 115 2.07 2.12 17.17
CA THR A 115 1.81 3.45 16.57
C THR A 115 0.36 3.93 16.79
N ALA A 116 -0.43 3.16 17.56
CA ALA A 116 -1.82 3.46 17.90
C ALA A 116 -2.67 3.78 16.66
N LEU A 117 -2.65 2.89 15.65
CA LEU A 117 -3.43 3.04 14.41
C LEU A 117 -4.80 2.39 14.53
N SER A 118 -5.77 2.97 13.83
CA SER A 118 -7.11 2.39 13.63
C SER A 118 -7.14 1.51 12.36
N ALA A 119 -6.20 0.57 12.22
CA ALA A 119 -6.12 -0.35 11.09
C ALA A 119 -6.47 -1.78 11.51
N LYS A 120 -6.93 -2.61 10.56
CA LYS A 120 -7.27 -4.01 10.80
C LYS A 120 -6.43 -4.94 9.95
N VAL A 121 -6.04 -6.10 10.49
CA VAL A 121 -5.31 -7.15 9.76
C VAL A 121 -6.25 -8.35 9.56
N LYS A 122 -6.51 -8.69 8.30
CA LYS A 122 -7.16 -9.93 7.87
C LYS A 122 -6.09 -10.96 7.56
N THR A 123 -6.04 -12.05 8.35
CA THR A 123 -5.05 -13.11 8.13
C THR A 123 -5.69 -14.24 7.33
N GLU A 124 -5.90 -13.95 6.05
CA GLU A 124 -6.61 -14.78 5.10
C GLU A 124 -5.97 -14.68 3.71
N ARG A 125 -6.24 -15.65 2.83
CA ARG A 125 -5.91 -15.55 1.42
C ARG A 125 -6.84 -14.55 0.76
N ILE A 126 -6.30 -13.73 -0.16
CA ILE A 126 -7.05 -12.69 -0.87
C ILE A 126 -8.22 -13.31 -1.64
N GLU A 127 -7.99 -14.46 -2.27
CA GLU A 127 -8.95 -15.17 -3.12
C GLU A 127 -10.16 -15.70 -2.33
N THR A 128 -9.99 -16.04 -1.06
CA THR A 128 -11.02 -16.63 -0.21
C THR A 128 -11.68 -15.63 0.72
N LEU A 129 -11.03 -14.49 0.98
CA LEU A 129 -11.57 -13.41 1.80
C LEU A 129 -12.89 -12.90 1.19
N MET A 130 -13.89 -12.68 2.03
CA MET A 130 -15.12 -12.00 1.62
C MET A 130 -14.82 -10.62 1.02
N PRO A 131 -15.54 -10.20 -0.03
CA PRO A 131 -15.36 -8.88 -0.63
C PRO A 131 -15.34 -7.77 0.41
N ILE A 132 -14.37 -6.87 0.31
CA ILE A 132 -14.17 -5.78 1.29
C ILE A 132 -15.05 -4.58 0.96
N GLY A 133 -15.33 -4.34 -0.32
CA GLY A 133 -16.03 -3.15 -0.81
C GLY A 133 -15.21 -1.87 -0.58
N ALA A 134 -13.90 -1.94 -0.86
CA ALA A 134 -12.97 -0.85 -0.63
C ALA A 134 -13.12 0.28 -1.65
N ASP A 135 -12.91 1.51 -1.21
CA ASP A 135 -12.79 2.68 -2.09
C ASP A 135 -11.45 2.64 -2.84
N VAL A 136 -10.41 2.18 -2.15
CA VAL A 136 -9.07 2.03 -2.70
C VAL A 136 -8.52 0.65 -2.39
N VAL A 137 -7.96 0.01 -3.40
CA VAL A 137 -7.15 -1.21 -3.25
C VAL A 137 -5.71 -0.88 -3.63
N SER A 138 -4.76 -1.25 -2.78
CA SER A 138 -3.33 -1.15 -3.09
C SER A 138 -2.65 -2.51 -3.06
N ALA A 139 -1.57 -2.64 -3.82
CA ALA A 139 -0.67 -3.78 -3.76
C ALA A 139 0.73 -3.38 -4.23
N ARG A 140 1.75 -4.05 -3.65
CA ARG A 140 3.15 -3.92 -4.07
C ARG A 140 3.83 -5.29 -4.07
N ALA A 141 4.51 -5.64 -5.16
CA ALA A 141 5.31 -6.88 -5.30
C ALA A 141 4.52 -8.17 -4.94
N LEU A 142 3.22 -8.20 -5.20
CA LEU A 142 2.32 -9.30 -4.85
C LEU A 142 2.18 -10.30 -6.00
N ALA A 143 1.82 -9.82 -7.19
CA ALA A 143 1.52 -10.66 -8.36
C ALA A 143 1.69 -9.85 -9.66
N GLU A 144 1.53 -10.50 -10.81
CA GLU A 144 1.42 -9.85 -12.11
C GLU A 144 0.09 -9.08 -12.23
N LEU A 145 0.03 -8.12 -13.16
CA LEU A 145 -1.12 -7.23 -13.27
C LEU A 145 -2.45 -7.96 -13.57
N PRO A 146 -2.51 -9.00 -14.41
CA PRO A 146 -3.77 -9.74 -14.62
C PRO A 146 -4.38 -10.30 -13.33
N ASP A 147 -3.56 -10.87 -12.45
CA ASP A 147 -4.01 -11.41 -11.17
C ASP A 147 -4.42 -10.29 -10.21
N LEU A 148 -3.65 -9.18 -10.18
CA LEU A 148 -3.98 -8.01 -9.37
C LEU A 148 -5.33 -7.40 -9.77
N LEU A 149 -5.68 -7.41 -11.06
CA LEU A 149 -6.98 -6.94 -11.52
C LEU A 149 -8.12 -7.83 -11.02
N GLY A 150 -7.94 -9.16 -11.01
CA GLY A 150 -8.92 -10.08 -10.42
C GLY A 150 -9.12 -9.87 -8.91
N PHE A 151 -8.03 -9.59 -8.18
CA PHE A 151 -8.13 -9.25 -6.77
C PHE A 151 -8.81 -7.89 -6.54
N ALA A 152 -8.50 -6.90 -7.37
CA ALA A 152 -9.11 -5.58 -7.28
C ALA A 152 -10.61 -5.63 -7.62
N GLU A 153 -10.98 -6.29 -8.70
CA GLU A 153 -12.39 -6.47 -9.09
C GLU A 153 -13.22 -7.10 -7.96
N ARG A 154 -12.65 -8.09 -7.27
CA ARG A 154 -13.29 -8.75 -6.13
C ARG A 154 -13.47 -7.83 -4.90
N HIS A 155 -12.48 -6.99 -4.59
CA HIS A 155 -12.40 -6.28 -3.31
C HIS A 155 -12.74 -4.79 -3.39
N LEU A 156 -12.74 -4.19 -4.58
CA LEU A 156 -13.20 -2.82 -4.79
C LEU A 156 -14.73 -2.74 -4.76
N ARG A 157 -15.24 -1.58 -4.40
CA ARG A 157 -16.61 -1.19 -4.78
C ARG A 157 -16.64 -0.83 -6.28
N PRO A 158 -17.82 -0.76 -6.92
CA PRO A 158 -17.94 -0.53 -8.39
C PRO A 158 -17.14 0.68 -8.92
N ASP A 159 -17.12 1.80 -8.18
CA ASP A 159 -16.40 3.02 -8.57
C ASP A 159 -15.08 3.19 -7.80
N GLY A 160 -14.51 2.09 -7.33
CA GLY A 160 -13.25 2.11 -6.57
C GLY A 160 -12.03 2.25 -7.46
N THR A 161 -10.91 2.63 -6.85
CA THR A 161 -9.62 2.84 -7.53
C THR A 161 -8.59 1.82 -7.04
N ALA A 162 -7.90 1.17 -7.98
CA ALA A 162 -6.73 0.35 -7.66
C ALA A 162 -5.44 1.16 -7.87
N LEU A 163 -4.52 1.08 -6.90
CA LEU A 163 -3.22 1.75 -6.91
C LEU A 163 -2.11 0.70 -6.76
N PHE A 164 -1.48 0.32 -7.87
CA PHE A 164 -0.47 -0.72 -7.90
C PHE A 164 0.93 -0.18 -8.15
N GLN A 165 1.86 -0.44 -7.23
CA GLN A 165 3.26 -0.12 -7.40
C GLN A 165 3.94 -1.21 -8.24
N LYS A 166 4.40 -0.85 -9.45
CA LYS A 166 4.97 -1.76 -10.44
C LYS A 166 6.39 -1.34 -10.81
N GLY A 167 7.24 -2.36 -11.09
CA GLY A 167 8.62 -2.17 -11.51
C GLY A 167 8.76 -1.95 -13.03
N ALA A 168 9.98 -2.05 -13.55
CA ALA A 168 10.37 -1.70 -14.92
C ALA A 168 9.59 -2.39 -16.05
N ILE A 169 8.95 -3.52 -15.79
CA ILE A 169 8.23 -4.28 -16.82
C ILE A 169 6.73 -3.95 -16.90
N TRP A 170 6.27 -2.92 -16.22
CA TRP A 170 4.85 -2.56 -16.10
C TRP A 170 4.12 -2.41 -17.45
N GLN A 171 4.80 -1.91 -18.47
CA GLN A 171 4.20 -1.76 -19.81
C GLN A 171 3.87 -3.12 -20.44
N LYS A 172 4.75 -4.11 -20.28
CA LYS A 172 4.49 -5.48 -20.76
C LYS A 172 3.32 -6.11 -20.02
N GLU A 173 3.23 -5.87 -18.71
CA GLU A 173 2.12 -6.34 -17.88
C GLU A 173 0.79 -5.69 -18.30
N LEU A 174 0.77 -4.38 -18.64
CA LEU A 174 -0.43 -3.72 -19.18
C LEU A 174 -0.90 -4.37 -20.48
N VAL A 175 0.02 -4.61 -21.43
CA VAL A 175 -0.32 -5.28 -22.70
C VAL A 175 -0.89 -6.67 -22.44
N GLN A 176 -0.32 -7.43 -21.52
CA GLN A 176 -0.81 -8.76 -21.17
C GLN A 176 -2.19 -8.70 -20.50
N ALA A 177 -2.38 -7.77 -19.57
CA ALA A 177 -3.63 -7.62 -18.85
C ALA A 177 -4.80 -7.27 -19.78
N ARG A 178 -4.57 -6.41 -20.79
CA ARG A 178 -5.59 -5.99 -21.77
C ARG A 178 -6.09 -7.13 -22.69
N LYS A 179 -5.50 -8.32 -22.63
CA LYS A 179 -6.01 -9.49 -23.37
C LYS A 179 -7.26 -10.10 -22.72
N SER A 180 -7.44 -9.89 -21.42
CA SER A 180 -8.52 -10.50 -20.64
C SER A 180 -9.27 -9.51 -19.76
N TRP A 181 -8.82 -8.27 -19.69
CA TRP A 181 -9.39 -7.24 -18.82
C TRP A 181 -9.65 -5.95 -19.57
N SER A 182 -10.80 -5.34 -19.33
CA SER A 182 -11.13 -3.95 -19.69
C SER A 182 -10.94 -3.07 -18.46
N PHE A 183 -10.21 -1.95 -18.59
CA PHE A 183 -9.98 -1.00 -17.51
C PHE A 183 -9.46 0.33 -18.02
N GLN A 184 -9.66 1.39 -17.24
CA GLN A 184 -9.00 2.67 -17.42
C GLN A 184 -7.71 2.68 -16.60
N SER A 185 -6.63 3.25 -17.15
CA SER A 185 -5.35 3.33 -16.42
C SER A 185 -4.60 4.62 -16.68
N GLU A 186 -4.06 5.18 -15.60
CA GLU A 186 -3.05 6.23 -15.61
C GLU A 186 -1.78 5.70 -14.94
N HIS A 187 -0.62 6.28 -15.25
CA HIS A 187 0.62 5.93 -14.59
C HIS A 187 1.36 7.16 -14.09
N PHE A 188 1.98 7.02 -12.94
CA PHE A 188 2.76 8.06 -12.28
C PHE A 188 4.14 7.50 -12.01
N THR A 189 5.19 8.16 -12.53
CA THR A 189 6.57 7.73 -12.30
C THR A 189 6.90 7.79 -10.81
N SER A 190 7.51 6.73 -10.28
CA SER A 190 7.92 6.70 -8.87
C SER A 190 9.00 7.75 -8.59
N VAL A 191 8.82 8.50 -7.50
CA VAL A 191 9.81 9.48 -7.03
C VAL A 191 11.10 8.84 -6.50
N THR A 192 11.09 7.52 -6.28
CA THR A 192 12.23 6.78 -5.71
C THR A 192 12.94 5.91 -6.73
N ALA A 193 12.32 5.61 -7.89
CA ALA A 193 12.88 4.73 -8.91
C ALA A 193 12.33 5.11 -10.30
N PRO A 194 13.15 5.70 -11.21
CA PRO A 194 12.67 6.21 -12.50
C PRO A 194 12.04 5.16 -13.43
N GLN A 195 12.35 3.88 -13.22
CA GLN A 195 11.79 2.77 -14.01
C GLN A 195 10.51 2.18 -13.40
N ALA A 196 10.17 2.57 -12.19
CA ALA A 196 8.98 2.11 -11.49
C ALA A 196 7.86 3.14 -11.61
N VAL A 197 6.63 2.65 -11.52
CA VAL A 197 5.43 3.48 -11.60
C VAL A 197 4.40 3.07 -10.55
N ILE A 198 3.48 3.99 -10.26
CA ILE A 198 2.20 3.66 -9.66
C ILE A 198 1.18 3.64 -10.79
N LEU A 199 0.52 2.50 -11.00
CA LEU A 199 -0.63 2.38 -11.88
C LEU A 199 -1.88 2.72 -11.09
N LYS A 200 -2.60 3.76 -11.51
CA LYS A 200 -3.96 4.06 -11.06
C LYS A 200 -4.92 3.43 -12.05
N ILE A 201 -5.78 2.53 -11.59
CA ILE A 201 -6.67 1.74 -12.42
C ILE A 201 -8.09 1.83 -11.89
N GLU A 202 -9.02 2.05 -12.80
CA GLU A 202 -10.45 2.23 -12.53
C GLU A 202 -11.29 1.45 -13.56
N ARG A 203 -12.57 1.22 -13.25
CA ARG A 203 -13.55 0.55 -14.15
C ARG A 203 -13.05 -0.83 -14.61
N ILE A 204 -12.63 -1.64 -13.65
CA ILE A 204 -12.09 -2.98 -13.91
C ILE A 204 -13.26 -3.92 -14.22
N ALA A 205 -13.18 -4.62 -15.36
CA ALA A 205 -14.12 -5.66 -15.75
C ALA A 205 -13.40 -6.75 -16.54
N TYR A 206 -13.79 -8.00 -16.34
CA TYR A 206 -13.31 -9.12 -17.16
C TYR A 206 -13.90 -8.98 -18.58
N ALA A 207 -13.07 -9.15 -19.62
CA ALA A 207 -13.42 -8.94 -21.04
C ALA A 207 -14.10 -10.17 -21.65
#